data_665180c41be1d1b6a85b1b20c96ef925
#
_entry.id   665180c41be1d1b6a85b1b20c96ef925
#
_cell.length_a   1.000
_cell.length_b   1.000
_cell.length_c   1.000
_cell.angle_alpha   90.00
_cell.angle_beta   90.00
_cell.angle_gamma   90.00
#
_symmetry.space_group_name_H-M   'P 1'
#
loop_
_entity.id
_entity.type
_entity.pdbx_description
1 polymer ?
#
loop_
_entity_poly.entity_id
_entity_poly.type
_entity_poly.pdbx_seq_one_letter_code
_entity_poly.pdbx_strand_id
1 'polypeptide(L)'
;MNFLDLCVACGRATGRFLAACGRLLAHMIRLTYRYWWIVLTIMILGIAAALYYTRPGNKTFKVNAIAVLNGPSITQFEQSYAALRSCMMLPDDMPLKELIQTKKVRDFQTYRVIDCLGDSTVDYIDFKGAVSLKDTVDVPMQDRLCLQFLIKERDKDLIPLVEQDMLQWLNSNEAMQEAYVTYLKNTLNSVQFNHSQLLKLDSLTTHYYFHAHHGDQPLTGIGSGLVWVGDWRIHLFLKDIYQHQKRTNWMDQRIQLATAPVVLENHFAVDPKPVNGRNKFLFLFLLLGWIGGCVLAEIIDQRKAISAWLKA
;
A
#
# COMPACT_ATOMS: atom_id res chain seq x y z
N MET A 1 40.85 14.85 -12.47
CA MET A 1 40.82 13.83 -11.38
C MET A 1 40.42 12.53 -12.04
N ASN A 2 41.37 11.58 -12.17
CA ASN A 2 41.10 10.31 -12.86
C ASN A 2 40.26 9.39 -11.98
N PHE A 3 39.34 8.61 -12.58
CA PHE A 3 38.50 7.66 -11.88
C PHE A 3 39.27 6.71 -10.95
N LEU A 4 40.46 6.32 -11.35
CA LEU A 4 41.40 5.51 -10.54
C LEU A 4 41.85 6.23 -9.27
N ASP A 5 42.14 7.54 -9.33
CA ASP A 5 42.54 8.34 -8.17
C ASP A 5 41.39 8.45 -7.17
N LEU A 6 40.17 8.57 -7.65
CA LEU A 6 38.95 8.61 -6.82
C LEU A 6 38.76 7.25 -6.09
N CYS A 7 38.91 6.14 -6.80
CA CYS A 7 38.80 4.80 -6.21
C CYS A 7 39.87 4.54 -5.14
N VAL A 8 41.14 4.97 -5.39
CA VAL A 8 42.22 4.86 -4.42
C VAL A 8 41.98 5.76 -3.21
N ALA A 9 41.47 6.99 -3.40
CA ALA A 9 41.15 7.90 -2.33
C ALA A 9 39.99 7.34 -1.47
N CYS A 10 38.93 6.83 -2.09
CA CYS A 10 37.82 6.15 -1.39
C CYS A 10 38.29 4.91 -0.62
N GLY A 11 39.16 4.08 -1.21
CA GLY A 11 39.74 2.90 -0.56
C GLY A 11 40.58 3.26 0.68
N ARG A 12 41.38 4.33 0.60
CA ARG A 12 42.14 4.84 1.76
C ARG A 12 41.24 5.45 2.83
N ALA A 13 40.19 6.16 2.43
CA ALA A 13 39.23 6.74 3.39
C ALA A 13 38.44 5.64 4.12
N THR A 14 37.94 4.63 3.41
CA THR A 14 37.26 3.49 4.01
C THR A 14 38.20 2.67 4.90
N GLY A 15 39.44 2.46 4.51
CA GLY A 15 40.45 1.79 5.35
C GLY A 15 40.75 2.54 6.65
N ARG A 16 40.88 3.88 6.60
CA ARG A 16 41.04 4.73 7.80
C ARG A 16 39.82 4.68 8.69
N PHE A 17 38.62 4.74 8.12
CA PHE A 17 37.36 4.64 8.84
C PHE A 17 37.23 3.28 9.56
N LEU A 18 37.48 2.17 8.87
CA LEU A 18 37.45 0.83 9.46
C LEU A 18 38.47 0.67 10.59
N ALA A 19 39.70 1.21 10.41
CA ALA A 19 40.71 1.20 11.46
C ALA A 19 40.31 2.06 12.67
N ALA A 20 39.64 3.19 12.47
CA ALA A 20 39.09 4.01 13.56
C ALA A 20 37.95 3.29 14.30
N CYS A 21 37.01 2.69 13.56
CA CYS A 21 35.94 1.86 14.14
C CYS A 21 36.51 0.68 14.93
N GLY A 22 37.53 -0.01 14.42
CA GLY A 22 38.20 -1.11 15.12
C GLY A 22 38.84 -0.68 16.43
N ARG A 23 39.53 0.49 16.46
CA ARG A 23 40.10 1.04 17.67
C ARG A 23 39.02 1.44 18.70
N LEU A 24 37.95 2.05 18.26
CA LEU A 24 36.81 2.42 19.11
C LEU A 24 36.15 1.17 19.71
N LEU A 25 35.94 0.12 18.93
CA LEU A 25 35.39 -1.14 19.37
C LEU A 25 36.28 -1.83 20.40
N ALA A 26 37.60 -1.86 20.17
CA ALA A 26 38.58 -2.40 21.10
C ALA A 26 38.62 -1.62 22.42
N HIS A 27 38.45 -0.29 22.35
CA HIS A 27 38.34 0.57 23.54
C HIS A 27 37.05 0.27 24.33
N MET A 28 35.90 0.16 23.66
CA MET A 28 34.64 -0.21 24.29
C MET A 28 34.71 -1.58 24.98
N ILE A 29 35.33 -2.58 24.32
CA ILE A 29 35.50 -3.91 24.92
C ILE A 29 36.37 -3.81 26.19
N ARG A 30 37.45 -3.04 26.17
CA ARG A 30 38.34 -2.84 27.36
C ARG A 30 37.59 -2.18 28.49
N LEU A 31 36.76 -1.15 28.19
CA LEU A 31 35.89 -0.48 29.18
C LEU A 31 34.86 -1.45 29.76
N THR A 32 34.23 -2.26 28.89
CA THR A 32 33.28 -3.29 29.34
C THR A 32 33.94 -4.25 30.33
N TYR A 33 35.18 -4.67 30.09
CA TYR A 33 35.88 -5.60 30.99
C TYR A 33 36.26 -4.94 32.31
N ARG A 34 36.68 -3.65 32.30
CA ARG A 34 37.06 -2.90 33.49
C ARG A 34 35.88 -2.48 34.35
N TYR A 35 34.75 -2.13 33.72
CA TYR A 35 33.55 -1.62 34.39
C TYR A 35 32.32 -2.52 34.15
N TRP A 36 32.55 -3.83 34.11
CA TRP A 36 31.55 -4.82 33.74
C TRP A 36 30.24 -4.70 34.55
N TRP A 37 30.31 -4.38 35.84
CA TRP A 37 29.14 -4.20 36.68
C TRP A 37 28.21 -3.08 36.17
N ILE A 38 28.79 -1.95 35.77
CA ILE A 38 28.03 -0.79 35.28
C ILE A 38 27.36 -1.14 33.96
N VAL A 39 28.12 -1.70 33.02
CA VAL A 39 27.63 -2.12 31.71
C VAL A 39 26.53 -3.15 31.86
N LEU A 40 26.72 -4.17 32.72
CA LEU A 40 25.73 -5.21 32.99
C LEU A 40 24.43 -4.62 33.55
N THR A 41 24.52 -3.71 34.52
CA THR A 41 23.34 -3.06 35.12
C THR A 41 22.52 -2.31 34.08
N ILE A 42 23.17 -1.57 33.17
CA ILE A 42 22.49 -0.81 32.11
C ILE A 42 21.91 -1.76 31.06
N MET A 43 22.59 -2.84 30.75
CA MET A 43 22.05 -3.87 29.85
C MET A 43 20.81 -4.54 30.45
N ILE A 44 20.78 -4.85 31.75
CA ILE A 44 19.60 -5.39 32.44
C ILE A 44 18.46 -4.39 32.39
N LEU A 45 18.71 -3.10 32.63
CA LEU A 45 17.70 -2.06 32.48
C LEU A 45 17.18 -1.97 31.04
N GLY A 46 18.07 -2.08 30.05
CA GLY A 46 17.70 -2.17 28.63
C GLY A 46 16.78 -3.36 28.34
N ILE A 47 17.13 -4.54 28.86
CA ILE A 47 16.28 -5.75 28.70
C ILE A 47 14.92 -5.54 29.39
N ALA A 48 14.89 -4.99 30.60
CA ALA A 48 13.64 -4.70 31.31
C ALA A 48 12.75 -3.71 30.50
N ALA A 49 13.34 -2.67 29.93
CA ALA A 49 12.66 -1.73 29.06
C ALA A 49 12.12 -2.43 27.80
N ALA A 50 12.92 -3.27 27.14
CA ALA A 50 12.49 -4.05 25.97
C ALA A 50 11.30 -4.96 26.30
N LEU A 51 11.33 -5.66 27.44
CA LEU A 51 10.24 -6.52 27.91
C LEU A 51 8.98 -5.71 28.22
N TYR A 52 9.12 -4.51 28.77
CA TYR A 52 7.99 -3.62 29.01
C TYR A 52 7.34 -3.16 27.71
N TYR A 53 8.12 -2.74 26.72
CA TYR A 53 7.61 -2.32 25.42
C TYR A 53 6.97 -3.45 24.60
N THR A 54 7.45 -4.68 24.79
CA THR A 54 6.95 -5.85 24.05
C THR A 54 5.91 -6.68 24.80
N ARG A 55 5.38 -6.14 25.92
CA ARG A 55 4.24 -6.78 26.62
C ARG A 55 3.05 -6.96 25.67
N PRO A 56 2.23 -8.02 25.85
CA PRO A 56 1.09 -8.30 24.98
C PRO A 56 0.22 -7.04 24.73
N GLY A 57 -0.18 -6.32 25.78
CA GLY A 57 -1.02 -5.12 25.63
C GLY A 57 -0.36 -3.91 24.92
N ASN A 58 0.97 -3.89 24.78
CA ASN A 58 1.72 -2.83 24.09
C ASN A 58 2.14 -3.19 22.67
N LYS A 59 1.88 -4.41 22.23
CA LYS A 59 2.16 -4.81 20.85
C LYS A 59 1.35 -3.95 19.90
N THR A 60 2.02 -3.47 18.86
CA THR A 60 1.41 -2.66 17.80
C THR A 60 1.30 -3.50 16.55
N PHE A 61 0.13 -3.49 15.95
CA PHE A 61 -0.18 -4.24 14.74
C PHE A 61 -0.47 -3.28 13.61
N LYS A 62 -0.16 -3.69 12.40
CA LYS A 62 -0.63 -3.06 11.17
C LYS A 62 -2.03 -3.58 10.88
N VAL A 63 -2.89 -2.68 10.49
CA VAL A 63 -4.25 -3.00 10.08
C VAL A 63 -4.40 -2.50 8.66
N ASN A 64 -4.81 -3.38 7.76
CA ASN A 64 -4.86 -3.12 6.33
C ASN A 64 -6.26 -3.39 5.78
N ALA A 65 -6.70 -2.56 4.83
CA ALA A 65 -7.88 -2.81 4.00
C ALA A 65 -7.63 -2.31 2.59
N ILE A 66 -8.37 -2.83 1.62
CA ILE A 66 -8.35 -2.35 0.25
C ILE A 66 -9.54 -1.44 0.05
N ALA A 67 -9.27 -0.19 -0.36
CA ALA A 67 -10.27 0.76 -0.76
C ALA A 67 -10.39 0.80 -2.29
N VAL A 68 -11.61 0.75 -2.78
CA VAL A 68 -11.99 0.96 -4.18
C VAL A 68 -12.48 2.38 -4.34
N LEU A 69 -11.93 3.10 -5.30
CA LEU A 69 -12.26 4.49 -5.59
C LEU A 69 -13.24 4.54 -6.77
N ASN A 70 -14.43 5.06 -6.52
CA ASN A 70 -15.46 5.23 -7.54
C ASN A 70 -15.51 6.69 -7.98
N GLY A 71 -14.56 7.10 -8.82
CA GLY A 71 -14.48 8.45 -9.37
C GLY A 71 -13.36 9.33 -8.83
N PRO A 72 -13.10 9.41 -7.51
CA PRO A 72 -11.95 10.15 -7.00
C PRO A 72 -10.65 9.66 -7.60
N SER A 73 -9.75 10.59 -7.92
CA SER A 73 -8.39 10.21 -8.30
C SER A 73 -7.59 9.75 -7.08
N ILE A 74 -6.58 8.90 -7.31
CA ILE A 74 -5.66 8.44 -6.26
C ILE A 74 -5.07 9.64 -5.49
N THR A 75 -4.66 10.69 -6.20
CA THR A 75 -4.05 11.88 -5.58
C THR A 75 -5.03 12.64 -4.67
N GLN A 76 -6.28 12.81 -5.08
CA GLN A 76 -7.32 13.43 -4.25
C GLN A 76 -7.56 12.60 -2.98
N PHE A 77 -7.63 11.29 -3.15
CA PHE A 77 -7.80 10.38 -2.03
C PHE A 77 -6.60 10.43 -1.06
N GLU A 78 -5.36 10.34 -1.57
CA GLU A 78 -4.14 10.40 -0.75
C GLU A 78 -4.07 11.71 0.05
N GLN A 79 -4.46 12.84 -0.54
CA GLN A 79 -4.54 14.14 0.15
C GLN A 79 -5.58 14.13 1.29
N SER A 80 -6.78 13.63 1.00
CA SER A 80 -7.84 13.53 2.01
C SER A 80 -7.46 12.56 3.12
N TYR A 81 -6.91 11.40 2.78
CA TYR A 81 -6.46 10.42 3.77
C TYR A 81 -5.27 10.93 4.62
N ALA A 82 -4.36 11.70 4.01
CA ALA A 82 -3.27 12.35 4.74
C ALA A 82 -3.79 13.42 5.72
N ALA A 83 -4.91 14.10 5.41
CA ALA A 83 -5.54 15.06 6.30
C ALA A 83 -6.06 14.43 7.61
N LEU A 84 -6.37 13.13 7.63
CA LEU A 84 -6.68 12.39 8.86
C LEU A 84 -5.57 12.48 9.91
N ARG A 85 -4.30 12.51 9.47
CA ARG A 85 -3.16 12.62 10.40
C ARG A 85 -3.15 13.93 11.19
N SER A 86 -3.61 15.01 10.58
CA SER A 86 -3.60 16.33 11.20
C SER A 86 -4.73 16.54 12.20
N CYS A 87 -5.78 15.69 12.19
CA CYS A 87 -7.00 15.82 12.98
C CYS A 87 -7.74 17.16 12.87
N MET A 88 -7.18 18.14 12.12
CA MET A 88 -7.71 19.51 12.08
C MET A 88 -9.02 19.62 11.30
N MET A 89 -9.22 18.71 10.34
CA MET A 89 -10.42 18.71 9.48
C MET A 89 -11.51 17.74 9.96
N LEU A 90 -11.23 16.96 11.01
CA LEU A 90 -12.22 16.03 11.57
C LEU A 90 -13.21 16.80 12.46
N PRO A 91 -14.51 16.52 12.33
CA PRO A 91 -15.54 17.06 13.23
C PRO A 91 -15.23 16.70 14.70
N ASP A 92 -15.60 17.60 15.62
CA ASP A 92 -15.30 17.43 17.05
C ASP A 92 -16.10 16.29 17.70
N ASP A 93 -17.25 15.98 17.14
CA ASP A 93 -18.17 14.91 17.56
C ASP A 93 -17.77 13.52 17.04
N MET A 94 -16.75 13.42 16.18
CA MET A 94 -16.32 12.15 15.59
C MET A 94 -15.38 11.39 16.53
N PRO A 95 -15.73 10.16 16.98
CA PRO A 95 -14.91 9.35 17.86
C PRO A 95 -13.49 9.11 17.33
N LEU A 96 -13.33 9.00 16.02
CA LEU A 96 -12.03 8.84 15.36
C LEU A 96 -11.05 9.95 15.73
N LYS A 97 -11.52 11.20 15.91
CA LYS A 97 -10.68 12.33 16.31
C LYS A 97 -10.04 12.08 17.69
N GLU A 98 -10.81 11.65 18.66
CA GLU A 98 -10.32 11.30 19.98
C GLU A 98 -9.32 10.12 19.93
N LEU A 99 -9.61 9.09 19.13
CA LEU A 99 -8.73 7.94 18.97
C LEU A 99 -7.36 8.31 18.38
N ILE A 100 -7.32 9.26 17.45
CA ILE A 100 -6.06 9.77 16.88
C ILE A 100 -5.32 10.64 17.90
N GLN A 101 -5.99 11.58 18.57
CA GLN A 101 -5.40 12.45 19.60
C GLN A 101 -4.82 11.66 20.77
N THR A 102 -5.50 10.62 21.22
CA THR A 102 -5.03 9.71 22.28
C THR A 102 -3.99 8.70 21.80
N LYS A 103 -3.60 8.75 20.52
CA LYS A 103 -2.62 7.85 19.89
C LYS A 103 -3.00 6.37 20.00
N LYS A 104 -4.29 6.04 20.14
CA LYS A 104 -4.79 4.67 20.06
C LYS A 104 -4.69 4.17 18.62
N VAL A 105 -5.04 5.02 17.65
CA VAL A 105 -4.85 4.80 16.22
C VAL A 105 -3.85 5.83 15.69
N ARG A 106 -2.91 5.37 14.88
CA ARG A 106 -1.83 6.24 14.40
C ARG A 106 -1.23 5.74 13.09
N ASP A 107 -0.42 6.59 12.48
CA ASP A 107 0.39 6.25 11.30
C ASP A 107 -0.45 5.78 10.11
N PHE A 108 -1.42 6.61 9.74
CA PHE A 108 -2.24 6.39 8.55
C PHE A 108 -1.37 6.48 7.30
N GLN A 109 -1.31 5.42 6.52
CA GLN A 109 -0.53 5.32 5.30
C GLN A 109 -1.38 4.72 4.19
N THR A 110 -1.10 5.12 2.96
CA THR A 110 -1.69 4.55 1.76
C THR A 110 -0.60 3.92 0.91
N TYR A 111 -0.91 2.80 0.30
CA TYR A 111 -0.03 2.14 -0.66
C TYR A 111 -0.79 1.86 -1.94
N ARG A 112 -0.14 2.03 -3.07
CA ARG A 112 -0.71 1.62 -4.35
C ARG A 112 -0.75 0.11 -4.43
N VAL A 113 -1.85 -0.41 -4.91
CA VAL A 113 -1.99 -1.83 -5.22
C VAL A 113 -1.44 -2.05 -6.63
N ILE A 114 -0.54 -3.00 -6.76
CA ILE A 114 0.10 -3.38 -8.03
C ILE A 114 -0.33 -4.81 -8.32
N ASP A 115 -0.92 -5.02 -9.49
CA ASP A 115 -1.22 -6.36 -10.00
C ASP A 115 0.06 -6.96 -10.56
N CYS A 116 0.71 -7.81 -9.78
CA CYS A 116 1.99 -8.43 -10.14
C CYS A 116 1.85 -9.55 -11.17
N LEU A 117 0.67 -10.16 -11.28
CA LEU A 117 0.41 -11.27 -12.20
C LEU A 117 -0.36 -10.83 -13.45
N GLY A 118 -0.94 -9.63 -13.45
CA GLY A 118 -1.77 -9.12 -14.54
C GLY A 118 -3.12 -9.85 -14.67
N ASP A 119 -3.58 -10.47 -13.58
CA ASP A 119 -4.84 -11.23 -13.55
C ASP A 119 -6.03 -10.40 -13.08
N SER A 120 -5.80 -9.12 -12.76
CA SER A 120 -6.79 -8.16 -12.25
C SER A 120 -7.42 -8.55 -10.91
N THR A 121 -6.83 -9.52 -10.21
CA THR A 121 -7.23 -9.89 -8.84
C THR A 121 -6.23 -9.30 -7.85
N VAL A 122 -6.71 -8.95 -6.65
CA VAL A 122 -5.84 -8.45 -5.58
C VAL A 122 -5.55 -9.60 -4.64
N ASP A 123 -4.33 -10.09 -4.68
CA ASP A 123 -3.88 -11.17 -3.83
C ASP A 123 -2.74 -10.75 -2.89
N TYR A 124 -2.21 -11.74 -2.13
CA TYR A 124 -1.15 -11.48 -1.16
C TYR A 124 0.18 -11.05 -1.80
N ILE A 125 0.42 -11.37 -3.06
CA ILE A 125 1.66 -11.05 -3.79
C ILE A 125 1.68 -9.56 -4.09
N ASP A 126 0.52 -8.97 -4.43
CA ASP A 126 0.36 -7.56 -4.78
C ASP A 126 0.69 -6.61 -3.63
N PHE A 127 0.50 -7.05 -2.38
CA PHE A 127 0.82 -6.26 -1.20
C PHE A 127 2.31 -6.25 -0.84
N LYS A 128 3.03 -7.26 -1.24
CA LYS A 128 4.43 -7.38 -0.79
C LYS A 128 5.41 -6.65 -1.67
N GLY A 129 5.07 -6.30 -2.89
CA GLY A 129 5.98 -5.65 -3.84
C GLY A 129 7.33 -6.40 -4.00
N ALA A 130 7.39 -7.66 -3.55
CA ALA A 130 8.62 -8.32 -3.20
C ALA A 130 9.01 -9.44 -4.15
N VAL A 131 8.16 -9.80 -5.09
CA VAL A 131 8.50 -10.88 -6.03
C VAL A 131 8.33 -10.34 -7.44
N SER A 132 9.32 -9.62 -7.92
CA SER A 132 9.55 -9.46 -9.35
C SER A 132 9.90 -10.85 -9.91
N LEU A 133 8.88 -11.61 -10.26
CA LEU A 133 9.06 -12.74 -11.14
C LEU A 133 9.45 -12.17 -12.50
N LYS A 134 10.46 -12.69 -13.14
CA LYS A 134 11.05 -12.17 -14.40
C LYS A 134 10.07 -12.00 -15.56
N ASP A 135 8.86 -12.52 -15.45
CA ASP A 135 7.81 -12.53 -16.47
C ASP A 135 6.52 -11.79 -16.03
N THR A 136 6.53 -11.06 -14.92
CA THR A 136 5.37 -10.30 -14.43
C THR A 136 5.41 -8.87 -14.93
N VAL A 137 4.29 -8.39 -15.42
CA VAL A 137 4.08 -6.98 -15.76
C VAL A 137 3.39 -6.32 -14.58
N ASP A 138 4.13 -5.50 -13.83
CA ASP A 138 3.58 -4.70 -12.75
C ASP A 138 2.59 -3.67 -13.32
N VAL A 139 1.30 -3.95 -13.23
CA VAL A 139 0.25 -3.02 -13.66
C VAL A 139 -0.33 -2.33 -12.44
N PRO A 140 -0.14 -1.02 -12.27
CA PRO A 140 -0.76 -0.30 -11.16
C PRO A 140 -2.28 -0.28 -11.34
N MET A 141 -3.00 -0.75 -10.34
CA MET A 141 -4.46 -0.64 -10.28
C MET A 141 -4.83 0.82 -9.99
N GLN A 142 -5.52 1.46 -10.94
CA GLN A 142 -5.81 2.90 -10.87
C GLN A 142 -6.98 3.24 -9.95
N ASP A 143 -7.78 2.26 -9.58
CA ASP A 143 -9.00 2.41 -8.79
C ASP A 143 -8.91 1.79 -7.39
N ARG A 144 -7.75 1.27 -7.00
CA ARG A 144 -7.55 0.57 -5.72
C ARG A 144 -6.35 1.08 -4.96
N LEU A 145 -6.52 1.19 -3.65
CA LEU A 145 -5.48 1.60 -2.70
C LEU A 145 -5.54 0.72 -1.46
N CYS A 146 -4.38 0.33 -0.96
CA CYS A 146 -4.28 -0.27 0.37
C CYS A 146 -4.23 0.84 1.42
N LEU A 147 -5.16 0.80 2.35
CA LEU A 147 -5.19 1.65 3.53
C LEU A 147 -4.52 0.93 4.69
N GLN A 148 -3.66 1.63 5.39
CA GLN A 148 -2.96 1.06 6.55
C GLN A 148 -2.97 2.04 7.71
N PHE A 149 -3.15 1.53 8.92
CA PHE A 149 -2.90 2.25 10.16
C PHE A 149 -2.33 1.32 11.23
N LEU A 150 -1.82 1.90 12.31
CA LEU A 150 -1.28 1.16 13.44
C LEU A 150 -2.23 1.23 14.63
N ILE A 151 -2.47 0.07 15.26
CA ILE A 151 -3.29 -0.05 16.46
C ILE A 151 -2.58 -0.94 17.50
N LYS A 152 -2.83 -0.70 18.79
CA LYS A 152 -2.34 -1.59 19.85
C LYS A 152 -3.25 -2.79 20.01
N GLU A 153 -2.67 -3.90 20.49
CA GLU A 153 -3.42 -5.16 20.74
C GLU A 153 -4.66 -4.97 21.61
N ARG A 154 -4.54 -4.15 22.66
CA ARG A 154 -5.64 -3.85 23.60
C ARG A 154 -6.79 -3.04 23.00
N ASP A 155 -6.53 -2.36 21.90
CA ASP A 155 -7.47 -1.41 21.27
C ASP A 155 -8.07 -2.01 19.97
N LYS A 156 -7.85 -3.31 19.67
CA LYS A 156 -8.32 -3.97 18.44
C LYS A 156 -9.84 -3.93 18.26
N ASP A 157 -10.57 -3.96 19.36
CA ASP A 157 -12.05 -3.91 19.35
C ASP A 157 -12.58 -2.58 18.76
N LEU A 158 -11.72 -1.57 18.65
CA LEU A 158 -12.08 -0.26 18.05
C LEU A 158 -11.99 -0.26 16.53
N ILE A 159 -11.47 -1.31 15.88
CA ILE A 159 -11.29 -1.37 14.43
C ILE A 159 -12.59 -1.11 13.66
N PRO A 160 -13.74 -1.73 14.00
CA PRO A 160 -14.99 -1.47 13.29
C PRO A 160 -15.45 -0.01 13.42
N LEU A 161 -15.24 0.61 14.57
CA LEU A 161 -15.55 2.02 14.79
C LEU A 161 -14.66 2.93 13.93
N VAL A 162 -13.36 2.64 13.89
CA VAL A 162 -12.41 3.38 13.04
C VAL A 162 -12.79 3.25 11.57
N GLU A 163 -13.17 2.06 11.13
CA GLU A 163 -13.62 1.79 9.77
C GLU A 163 -14.85 2.64 9.42
N GLN A 164 -15.86 2.60 10.25
CA GLN A 164 -17.10 3.33 10.03
C GLN A 164 -16.87 4.84 9.98
N ASP A 165 -16.21 5.40 10.98
CA ASP A 165 -15.93 6.84 11.07
C ASP A 165 -15.08 7.34 9.91
N MET A 166 -14.04 6.56 9.56
CA MET A 166 -13.15 6.91 8.46
C MET A 166 -13.89 6.92 7.12
N LEU A 167 -14.70 5.90 6.85
CA LEU A 167 -15.51 5.84 5.62
C LEU A 167 -16.55 6.96 5.59
N GLN A 168 -17.20 7.22 6.71
CA GLN A 168 -18.16 8.32 6.80
C GLN A 168 -17.51 9.66 6.48
N TRP A 169 -16.34 9.93 7.05
CA TRP A 169 -15.60 11.16 6.80
C TRP A 169 -15.11 11.28 5.36
N LEU A 170 -14.49 10.20 4.80
CA LEU A 170 -14.03 10.19 3.43
C LEU A 170 -15.18 10.41 2.44
N ASN A 171 -16.30 9.73 2.67
CA ASN A 171 -17.47 9.82 1.80
C ASN A 171 -18.28 11.12 1.99
N SER A 172 -18.11 11.85 3.08
CA SER A 172 -18.72 13.18 3.27
C SER A 172 -17.94 14.32 2.63
N ASN A 173 -16.72 14.05 2.16
CA ASN A 173 -15.88 15.07 1.54
C ASN A 173 -16.47 15.52 0.19
N GLU A 174 -16.69 16.84 0.05
CA GLU A 174 -17.33 17.44 -1.12
C GLU A 174 -16.62 17.11 -2.43
N ALA A 175 -15.29 17.21 -2.45
CA ALA A 175 -14.49 16.89 -3.65
C ALA A 175 -14.61 15.40 -4.06
N MET A 176 -14.73 14.50 -3.07
CA MET A 176 -14.97 13.07 -3.32
C MET A 176 -16.36 12.84 -3.89
N GLN A 177 -17.36 13.53 -3.36
CA GLN A 177 -18.75 13.44 -3.83
C GLN A 177 -18.91 13.98 -5.25
N GLU A 178 -18.30 15.11 -5.58
CA GLU A 178 -18.33 15.66 -6.94
C GLU A 178 -17.69 14.71 -7.96
N ALA A 179 -16.53 14.14 -7.63
CA ALA A 179 -15.86 13.18 -8.48
C ALA A 179 -16.71 11.92 -8.69
N TYR A 180 -17.38 11.45 -7.63
CA TYR A 180 -18.27 10.30 -7.68
C TYR A 180 -19.50 10.55 -8.55
N VAL A 181 -20.18 11.69 -8.39
CA VAL A 181 -21.33 12.06 -9.21
C VAL A 181 -20.95 12.16 -10.69
N THR A 182 -19.78 12.75 -10.96
CA THR A 182 -19.23 12.85 -12.32
C THR A 182 -18.96 11.47 -12.91
N TYR A 183 -18.37 10.58 -12.12
CA TYR A 183 -18.09 9.19 -12.50
C TYR A 183 -19.39 8.44 -12.84
N LEU A 184 -20.40 8.52 -11.97
CA LEU A 184 -21.67 7.87 -12.20
C LEU A 184 -22.34 8.38 -13.49
N LYS A 185 -22.38 9.70 -13.68
CA LYS A 185 -22.96 10.33 -14.88
C LYS A 185 -22.24 9.85 -16.14
N ASN A 186 -20.91 9.83 -16.14
CA ASN A 186 -20.12 9.40 -17.29
C ASN A 186 -20.33 7.90 -17.58
N THR A 187 -20.39 7.08 -16.54
CA THR A 187 -20.62 5.63 -16.69
C THR A 187 -22.03 5.35 -17.21
N LEU A 188 -23.06 6.02 -16.68
CA LEU A 188 -24.44 5.92 -17.18
C LEU A 188 -24.55 6.36 -18.63
N ASN A 189 -23.94 7.47 -19.02
CA ASN A 189 -23.89 7.93 -20.41
C ASN A 189 -23.22 6.87 -21.31
N SER A 190 -22.15 6.24 -20.82
CA SER A 190 -21.43 5.18 -21.56
C SER A 190 -22.29 3.93 -21.72
N VAL A 191 -23.07 3.55 -20.71
CA VAL A 191 -24.05 2.45 -20.79
C VAL A 191 -25.11 2.74 -21.84
N GLN A 192 -25.71 3.94 -21.77
CA GLN A 192 -26.74 4.36 -22.75
C GLN A 192 -26.19 4.40 -24.18
N PHE A 193 -24.96 4.92 -24.36
CA PHE A 193 -24.30 4.91 -25.65
C PHE A 193 -24.09 3.47 -26.16
N ASN A 194 -23.53 2.60 -25.34
CA ASN A 194 -23.32 1.20 -25.75
C ASN A 194 -24.64 0.48 -26.06
N HIS A 195 -25.70 0.73 -25.29
CA HIS A 195 -27.01 0.18 -25.56
C HIS A 195 -27.56 0.67 -26.92
N SER A 196 -27.39 1.95 -27.21
CA SER A 196 -27.79 2.51 -28.52
C SER A 196 -27.01 1.88 -29.71
N GLN A 197 -25.72 1.59 -29.49
CA GLN A 197 -24.89 0.91 -30.49
C GLN A 197 -25.33 -0.57 -30.67
N LEU A 198 -25.66 -1.27 -29.60
CA LEU A 198 -26.22 -2.63 -29.66
C LEU A 198 -27.50 -2.68 -30.50
N LEU A 199 -28.44 -1.75 -30.26
CA LEU A 199 -29.70 -1.69 -31.05
C LEU A 199 -29.42 -1.41 -32.53
N LYS A 200 -28.46 -0.57 -32.88
CA LYS A 200 -28.07 -0.31 -34.26
C LYS A 200 -27.42 -1.54 -34.90
N LEU A 201 -26.52 -2.23 -34.18
CA LEU A 201 -25.87 -3.45 -34.68
C LEU A 201 -26.87 -4.59 -34.86
N ASP A 202 -27.80 -4.73 -33.90
CA ASP A 202 -28.88 -5.72 -34.03
C ASP A 202 -29.78 -5.43 -35.24
N SER A 203 -30.17 -4.18 -35.45
CA SER A 203 -30.95 -3.76 -36.64
C SER A 203 -30.19 -4.03 -37.94
N LEU A 204 -28.87 -3.69 -37.97
CA LEU A 204 -28.03 -3.99 -39.14
C LEU A 204 -27.89 -5.48 -39.40
N THR A 205 -27.70 -6.27 -38.35
CA THR A 205 -27.59 -7.72 -38.44
C THR A 205 -28.89 -8.32 -38.97
N THR A 206 -30.03 -7.88 -38.43
CA THR A 206 -31.36 -8.32 -38.84
C THR A 206 -31.63 -7.94 -40.31
N HIS A 207 -31.33 -6.69 -40.70
CA HIS A 207 -31.46 -6.26 -42.10
C HIS A 207 -30.61 -7.09 -43.04
N TYR A 208 -29.35 -7.35 -42.66
CA TYR A 208 -28.42 -8.13 -43.45
C TYR A 208 -28.87 -9.59 -43.59
N TYR A 209 -29.37 -10.21 -42.52
CA TYR A 209 -29.85 -11.59 -42.53
C TYR A 209 -31.13 -11.77 -43.36
N PHE A 210 -32.10 -10.85 -43.22
CA PHE A 210 -33.43 -11.07 -43.80
C PHE A 210 -33.64 -10.32 -45.13
N HIS A 211 -32.88 -9.30 -45.46
CA HIS A 211 -33.09 -8.48 -46.62
C HIS A 211 -31.98 -8.58 -47.69
N ALA A 212 -30.73 -8.80 -47.28
CA ALA A 212 -29.60 -8.84 -48.22
C ALA A 212 -29.41 -10.21 -48.91
N HIS A 213 -30.06 -11.26 -48.43
CA HIS A 213 -29.85 -12.62 -48.92
C HIS A 213 -30.72 -13.00 -50.12
N HIS A 214 -31.50 -12.07 -50.67
CA HIS A 214 -32.39 -12.35 -51.81
C HIS A 214 -31.87 -11.88 -53.16
N GLY A 215 -30.65 -11.45 -53.28
CA GLY A 215 -30.05 -11.03 -54.53
C GLY A 215 -28.65 -11.60 -54.75
N ASP A 216 -28.59 -12.57 -55.62
CA ASP A 216 -27.44 -12.95 -56.45
C ASP A 216 -26.03 -12.79 -55.87
N GLN A 217 -25.61 -13.75 -55.03
CA GLN A 217 -24.21 -14.11 -55.01
C GLN A 217 -23.99 -15.32 -55.94
N PRO A 218 -23.25 -15.15 -57.05
CA PRO A 218 -22.89 -16.29 -57.90
C PRO A 218 -22.01 -17.22 -57.05
N LEU A 219 -22.46 -18.43 -56.85
CA LEU A 219 -21.64 -19.57 -56.45
C LEU A 219 -20.60 -19.78 -57.56
N THR A 220 -19.52 -19.01 -57.55
CA THR A 220 -18.36 -19.30 -58.39
C THR A 220 -17.68 -20.54 -57.81
N GLY A 221 -18.10 -21.67 -58.32
CA GLY A 221 -17.44 -22.96 -58.16
C GLY A 221 -16.07 -22.89 -58.82
N ILE A 222 -15.05 -22.79 -58.05
CA ILE A 222 -13.69 -23.12 -58.46
C ILE A 222 -13.38 -24.48 -57.85
N GLY A 223 -13.41 -25.52 -58.71
CA GLY A 223 -12.77 -26.81 -58.58
C GLY A 223 -12.74 -27.46 -57.20
N SER A 224 -13.53 -28.53 -57.03
CA SER A 224 -13.44 -29.63 -56.05
C SER A 224 -13.01 -29.34 -54.59
N GLY A 225 -13.24 -28.15 -54.09
CA GLY A 225 -13.16 -27.82 -52.67
C GLY A 225 -14.31 -26.88 -52.33
N LEU A 226 -15.29 -27.35 -51.55
CA LEU A 226 -16.32 -26.51 -50.96
C LEU A 226 -15.65 -25.51 -50.01
N VAL A 227 -15.26 -24.39 -50.55
CA VAL A 227 -14.88 -23.24 -49.71
C VAL A 227 -16.18 -22.56 -49.27
N TRP A 228 -16.66 -22.89 -48.11
CA TRP A 228 -17.65 -22.08 -47.42
C TRP A 228 -17.01 -20.70 -47.14
N VAL A 229 -17.21 -19.78 -48.02
CA VAL A 229 -17.04 -18.36 -47.73
C VAL A 229 -18.28 -17.94 -46.98
N GLY A 230 -18.38 -18.41 -45.73
CA GLY A 230 -19.35 -17.86 -44.79
C GLY A 230 -19.13 -16.37 -44.73
N ASP A 231 -20.21 -15.58 -44.78
CA ASP A 231 -20.09 -14.14 -44.84
C ASP A 231 -19.38 -13.64 -43.57
N TRP A 232 -18.06 -13.41 -43.68
CA TRP A 232 -17.19 -13.03 -42.59
C TRP A 232 -17.67 -11.74 -41.88
N ARG A 233 -18.50 -10.94 -42.57
CA ARG A 233 -19.10 -9.71 -42.01
C ARG A 233 -20.07 -10.03 -40.87
N ILE A 234 -20.83 -11.11 -40.97
CA ILE A 234 -21.75 -11.58 -39.92
C ILE A 234 -20.97 -11.93 -38.65
N HIS A 235 -19.84 -12.62 -38.80
CA HIS A 235 -18.98 -12.95 -37.65
C HIS A 235 -18.40 -11.70 -36.99
N LEU A 236 -18.10 -10.68 -37.76
CA LEU A 236 -17.66 -9.38 -37.19
C LEU A 236 -18.79 -8.70 -36.42
N PHE A 237 -19.98 -8.61 -36.96
CA PHE A 237 -21.13 -8.02 -36.26
C PHE A 237 -21.47 -8.77 -34.99
N LEU A 238 -21.51 -10.10 -35.03
CA LEU A 238 -21.77 -10.92 -33.84
C LEU A 238 -20.67 -10.74 -32.78
N LYS A 239 -19.43 -10.65 -33.21
CA LYS A 239 -18.29 -10.33 -32.29
C LYS A 239 -18.45 -8.97 -31.67
N ASP A 240 -18.81 -7.94 -32.45
CA ASP A 240 -18.99 -6.59 -31.97
C ASP A 240 -20.19 -6.52 -31.01
N ILE A 241 -21.31 -7.16 -31.32
CA ILE A 241 -22.46 -7.25 -30.42
C ILE A 241 -22.05 -7.91 -29.11
N TYR A 242 -21.33 -9.02 -29.15
CA TYR A 242 -20.85 -9.69 -27.93
C TYR A 242 -19.94 -8.83 -27.10
N GLN A 243 -18.99 -8.10 -27.74
CA GLN A 243 -18.08 -7.21 -27.03
C GLN A 243 -18.83 -6.03 -26.38
N HIS A 244 -19.76 -5.42 -27.09
CA HIS A 244 -20.59 -4.33 -26.54
C HIS A 244 -21.47 -4.81 -25.38
N GLN A 245 -22.07 -5.99 -25.52
CA GLN A 245 -22.88 -6.59 -24.46
C GLN A 245 -22.03 -6.90 -23.21
N LYS A 246 -20.86 -7.51 -23.39
CA LYS A 246 -19.92 -7.78 -22.31
C LYS A 246 -19.49 -6.49 -21.61
N ARG A 247 -19.19 -5.43 -22.38
CA ARG A 247 -18.82 -4.11 -21.85
C ARG A 247 -19.97 -3.45 -21.09
N THR A 248 -21.19 -3.54 -21.60
CA THR A 248 -22.39 -3.00 -20.92
C THR A 248 -22.61 -3.71 -19.58
N ASN A 249 -22.61 -5.05 -19.57
CA ASN A 249 -22.79 -5.85 -18.36
C ASN A 249 -21.70 -5.52 -17.30
N TRP A 250 -20.47 -5.36 -17.74
CA TRP A 250 -19.37 -4.97 -16.85
C TRP A 250 -19.57 -3.57 -16.26
N MET A 251 -20.02 -2.59 -17.06
CA MET A 251 -20.31 -1.23 -16.59
C MET A 251 -21.49 -1.23 -15.62
N ASP A 252 -22.55 -1.99 -15.90
CA ASP A 252 -23.71 -2.10 -15.02
C ASP A 252 -23.33 -2.71 -13.66
N GLN A 253 -22.48 -3.74 -13.66
CA GLN A 253 -21.93 -4.30 -12.42
C GLN A 253 -21.13 -3.27 -11.65
N ARG A 254 -20.30 -2.47 -12.33
CA ARG A 254 -19.53 -1.40 -11.66
C ARG A 254 -20.44 -0.35 -11.05
N ILE A 255 -21.53 0.04 -11.70
CA ILE A 255 -22.51 0.99 -11.15
C ILE A 255 -23.17 0.41 -9.89
N GLN A 256 -23.55 -0.87 -9.92
CA GLN A 256 -24.16 -1.54 -8.77
C GLN A 256 -23.21 -1.65 -7.57
N LEU A 257 -21.92 -1.86 -7.81
CA LEU A 257 -20.90 -1.94 -6.77
C LEU A 257 -20.47 -0.56 -6.26
N ALA A 258 -20.61 0.48 -7.07
CA ALA A 258 -20.26 1.85 -6.72
C ALA A 258 -21.36 2.49 -5.85
N THR A 259 -21.49 2.06 -4.61
CA THR A 259 -22.50 2.60 -3.67
C THR A 259 -22.09 3.92 -3.03
N ALA A 260 -20.79 4.23 -3.02
CA ALA A 260 -20.21 5.43 -2.44
C ALA A 260 -18.90 5.80 -3.17
N PRO A 261 -18.38 7.05 -2.99
CA PRO A 261 -17.09 7.47 -3.54
C PRO A 261 -15.94 6.54 -3.19
N VAL A 262 -15.92 6.07 -1.95
CA VAL A 262 -14.92 5.13 -1.42
C VAL A 262 -15.64 3.96 -0.78
N VAL A 263 -15.34 2.76 -1.24
CA VAL A 263 -15.88 1.50 -0.72
C VAL A 263 -14.72 0.60 -0.35
N LEU A 264 -14.82 -0.10 0.78
CA LEU A 264 -13.84 -1.14 1.12
C LEU A 264 -14.21 -2.45 0.41
N GLU A 265 -13.22 -3.06 -0.23
CA GLU A 265 -13.36 -4.39 -0.83
C GLU A 265 -13.41 -5.48 0.26
N ASN A 266 -12.69 -5.24 1.35
CA ASN A 266 -12.66 -6.10 2.52
C ASN A 266 -12.59 -5.24 3.79
N HIS A 267 -13.11 -5.77 4.90
CA HIS A 267 -12.94 -5.13 6.21
C HIS A 267 -11.47 -5.06 6.62
N PHE A 268 -11.17 -4.13 7.52
CA PHE A 268 -9.82 -3.99 8.04
C PHE A 268 -9.34 -5.27 8.72
N ALA A 269 -8.28 -5.85 8.18
CA ALA A 269 -7.63 -7.05 8.69
C ALA A 269 -6.35 -6.70 9.45
N VAL A 270 -6.16 -7.37 10.58
CA VAL A 270 -4.97 -7.20 11.43
C VAL A 270 -3.85 -8.10 10.91
N ASP A 271 -2.67 -7.52 10.62
CA ASP A 271 -1.48 -8.31 10.28
C ASP A 271 -1.12 -9.23 11.47
N PRO A 272 -0.91 -10.53 11.26
CA PRO A 272 -0.54 -11.46 12.33
C PRO A 272 0.81 -11.11 12.99
N LYS A 273 1.67 -10.34 12.32
CA LYS A 273 2.99 -9.99 12.82
C LYS A 273 3.00 -8.60 13.44
N PRO A 274 3.31 -8.47 14.75
CA PRO A 274 3.44 -7.17 15.38
C PRO A 274 4.64 -6.41 14.82
N VAL A 275 4.49 -5.09 14.68
CA VAL A 275 5.55 -4.19 14.23
C VAL A 275 6.70 -4.16 15.25
N ASN A 276 6.35 -4.14 16.54
CA ASN A 276 7.30 -4.18 17.66
C ASN A 276 7.58 -5.62 18.12
N GLY A 277 8.07 -6.45 17.21
CA GLY A 277 8.44 -7.83 17.50
C GLY A 277 9.48 -7.93 18.63
N ARG A 278 9.27 -8.83 19.59
CA ARG A 278 10.09 -9.01 20.79
C ARG A 278 11.59 -9.11 20.48
N ASN A 279 11.95 -9.93 19.51
CA ASN A 279 13.37 -10.19 19.21
C ASN A 279 14.09 -8.95 18.66
N LYS A 280 13.43 -8.14 17.83
CA LYS A 280 14.01 -6.91 17.26
C LYS A 280 14.28 -5.88 18.35
N PHE A 281 13.30 -5.68 19.24
CA PHE A 281 13.43 -4.73 20.35
C PHE A 281 14.44 -5.20 21.40
N LEU A 282 14.44 -6.49 21.72
CA LEU A 282 15.42 -7.07 22.65
C LEU A 282 16.85 -6.83 22.15
N PHE A 283 17.12 -7.12 20.88
CA PHE A 283 18.43 -6.88 20.29
C PHE A 283 18.80 -5.38 20.28
N LEU A 284 17.87 -4.51 19.88
CA LEU A 284 18.10 -3.07 19.84
C LEU A 284 18.40 -2.48 21.23
N PHE A 285 17.58 -2.81 22.23
CA PHE A 285 17.77 -2.29 23.59
C PHE A 285 19.01 -2.87 24.28
N LEU A 286 19.37 -4.11 23.97
CA LEU A 286 20.60 -4.74 24.44
C LEU A 286 21.82 -4.00 23.87
N LEU A 287 21.81 -3.69 22.58
CA LEU A 287 22.89 -2.96 21.92
C LEU A 287 22.99 -1.52 22.45
N LEU A 288 21.85 -0.82 22.57
CA LEU A 288 21.80 0.51 23.16
C LEU A 288 22.24 0.52 24.64
N GLY A 289 21.83 -0.49 25.41
CA GLY A 289 22.27 -0.68 26.80
C GLY A 289 23.77 -0.88 26.90
N TRP A 290 24.35 -1.68 26.02
CA TRP A 290 25.81 -1.87 25.97
C TRP A 290 26.56 -0.58 25.62
N ILE A 291 26.13 0.15 24.59
CA ILE A 291 26.72 1.44 24.21
C ILE A 291 26.59 2.46 25.35
N GLY A 292 25.40 2.60 25.92
CA GLY A 292 25.13 3.50 27.05
C GLY A 292 25.97 3.15 28.29
N GLY A 293 26.13 1.85 28.55
CA GLY A 293 27.02 1.34 29.61
C GLY A 293 28.49 1.73 29.40
N CYS A 294 28.98 1.61 28.18
CA CYS A 294 30.35 2.03 27.83
C CYS A 294 30.53 3.55 27.95
N VAL A 295 29.57 4.35 27.52
CA VAL A 295 29.63 5.82 27.69
C VAL A 295 29.67 6.24 29.16
N LEU A 296 28.84 5.62 30.00
CA LEU A 296 28.87 5.87 31.45
C LEU A 296 30.17 5.41 32.07
N ALA A 297 30.71 4.27 31.68
CA ALA A 297 32.00 3.79 32.13
C ALA A 297 33.14 4.76 31.76
N GLU A 298 33.13 5.31 30.55
CA GLU A 298 34.08 6.33 30.10
C GLU A 298 34.00 7.63 30.94
N ILE A 299 32.79 8.12 31.20
CA ILE A 299 32.58 9.31 32.06
C ILE A 299 33.15 9.07 33.45
N ILE A 300 32.97 7.88 34.01
CA ILE A 300 33.51 7.53 35.34
C ILE A 300 35.03 7.41 35.31
N ASP A 301 35.61 6.82 34.24
CA ASP A 301 37.07 6.71 34.10
C ASP A 301 37.74 8.10 33.96
N GLN A 302 37.08 9.00 33.25
CA GLN A 302 37.57 10.38 33.04
C GLN A 302 37.11 11.37 34.12
N ARG A 303 36.43 10.93 35.20
CA ARG A 303 35.85 11.78 36.22
C ARG A 303 36.84 12.83 36.78
N LYS A 304 38.11 12.48 36.99
CA LYS A 304 39.13 13.37 37.49
C LYS A 304 39.49 14.48 36.48
N ALA A 305 39.57 14.13 35.19
CA ALA A 305 39.85 15.06 34.11
C ALA A 305 38.68 16.03 33.90
N ILE A 306 37.44 15.52 33.92
CA ILE A 306 36.22 16.32 33.79
C ILE A 306 36.06 17.28 34.97
N SER A 307 36.35 16.82 36.19
CA SER A 307 36.28 17.71 37.38
C SER A 307 37.35 18.81 37.40
N ALA A 308 38.52 18.55 36.84
CA ALA A 308 39.55 19.56 36.66
C ALA A 308 39.15 20.60 35.59
N TRP A 309 38.54 20.16 34.49
CA TRP A 309 38.05 21.06 33.43
C TRP A 309 36.88 21.95 33.89
N LEU A 310 35.96 21.41 34.71
CA LEU A 310 34.83 22.20 35.28
C LEU A 310 35.25 23.21 36.34
N LYS A 311 36.46 23.10 36.90
CA LYS A 311 37.00 24.00 37.91
C LYS A 311 37.92 25.08 37.30
N ALA A 312 38.32 24.91 36.03
CA ALA A 312 39.09 25.90 35.28
C ALA A 312 38.14 26.88 34.54
#